data_543d703a55347cd27d5a1121ad7238fd
#
_entry.id   543d703a55347cd27d5a1121ad7238fd
#
_cell.length_a   1.000
_cell.length_b   1.000
_cell.length_c   1.000
_cell.angle_alpha   90.00
_cell.angle_beta   90.00
_cell.angle_gamma   90.00
#
_symmetry.space_group_name_H-M   'P 1'
#
loop_
_entity.id
_entity.type
_entity.pdbx_description
1 polymer ?
#
loop_
_entity_poly.entity_id
_entity_poly.type
_entity_poly.pdbx_seq_one_letter_code
_entity_poly.pdbx_strand_id
1 'polypeptide(L)'
;MLTNLTKEDLIQFEDEIADCFNNAEIRAPVHLYHGNEDQIIEIFAKQNIKDEDWVLCSWRSHYQCLLKGVPKLQLKKAILENRSISLCFKDYKI
;
A
#
# COMPACT_ATOMS: atom_id res chain seq x y z
N MET A 1 -6.82 3.30 -15.45
CA MET A 1 -6.41 3.01 -14.07
C MET A 1 -5.47 4.10 -13.58
N LEU A 2 -5.51 4.40 -12.29
CA LEU A 2 -4.77 5.50 -11.69
C LEU A 2 -3.25 5.35 -11.76
N THR A 3 -2.75 4.13 -11.62
CA THR A 3 -1.33 3.81 -11.70
C THR A 3 -1.10 2.66 -12.66
N ASN A 4 0.16 2.47 -13.08
CA ASN A 4 0.56 1.35 -13.93
C ASN A 4 1.25 0.24 -13.14
N LEU A 5 1.01 0.18 -11.83
CA LEU A 5 1.60 -0.84 -10.98
C LEU A 5 1.09 -2.24 -11.34
N THR A 6 2.01 -3.19 -11.36
CA THR A 6 1.71 -4.58 -11.65
C THR A 6 1.67 -5.41 -10.38
N LYS A 7 1.22 -6.67 -10.51
CA LYS A 7 1.26 -7.63 -9.41
C LYS A 7 2.67 -7.73 -8.80
N GLU A 8 3.69 -7.80 -9.66
CA GLU A 8 5.07 -7.92 -9.22
C GLU A 8 5.53 -6.70 -8.44
N ASP A 9 5.09 -5.51 -8.81
CA ASP A 9 5.41 -4.28 -8.07
C ASP A 9 4.85 -4.32 -6.65
N LEU A 10 3.63 -4.82 -6.48
CA LEU A 10 3.00 -4.94 -5.18
C LEU A 10 3.71 -5.98 -4.31
N ILE A 11 4.03 -7.13 -4.90
CA ILE A 11 4.73 -8.21 -4.20
C ILE A 11 6.11 -7.74 -3.76
N GLN A 12 6.84 -7.08 -4.64
CA GLN A 12 8.18 -6.57 -4.32
C GLN A 12 8.14 -5.59 -3.16
N PHE A 13 7.16 -4.68 -3.14
CA PHE A 13 7.03 -3.73 -2.04
C PHE A 13 6.82 -4.45 -0.71
N GLU A 14 5.89 -5.41 -0.66
CA GLU A 14 5.62 -6.15 0.58
C GLU A 14 6.82 -6.99 1.01
N ASP A 15 7.56 -7.57 0.07
CA ASP A 15 8.78 -8.30 0.37
C ASP A 15 9.84 -7.39 1.00
N GLU A 16 9.99 -6.16 0.50
CA GLU A 16 10.90 -5.17 1.10
C GLU A 16 10.48 -4.81 2.52
N ILE A 17 9.17 -4.65 2.76
CA ILE A 17 8.67 -4.36 4.10
C ILE A 17 8.88 -5.55 5.05
N ALA A 18 8.67 -6.76 4.56
CA ALA A 18 8.93 -7.97 5.34
C ALA A 18 10.40 -8.07 5.75
N ASP A 19 11.33 -7.73 4.85
CA ASP A 19 12.76 -7.71 5.15
C ASP A 19 13.08 -6.68 6.22
N CYS A 20 12.51 -5.48 6.13
CA CYS A 20 12.70 -4.44 7.13
C CYS A 20 12.20 -4.90 8.51
N PHE A 21 11.05 -5.54 8.56
CA PHE A 21 10.49 -6.07 9.80
C PHE A 21 11.39 -7.17 10.38
N ASN A 22 11.84 -8.09 9.54
CA ASN A 22 12.71 -9.20 9.98
C ASN A 22 14.08 -8.71 10.46
N ASN A 23 14.54 -7.55 9.95
CA ASN A 23 15.79 -6.93 10.38
C ASN A 23 15.59 -5.98 11.57
N ALA A 24 14.44 -6.03 12.24
CA ALA A 24 14.08 -5.20 13.39
C ALA A 24 14.10 -3.69 13.13
N GLU A 25 13.90 -3.27 11.88
CA GLU A 25 13.81 -1.85 11.52
C GLU A 25 12.42 -1.29 11.81
N ILE A 26 11.41 -2.16 11.96
CA ILE A 26 10.03 -1.78 12.26
C ILE A 26 9.65 -2.41 13.61
N ARG A 27 9.18 -1.58 14.55
CA ARG A 27 8.80 -2.01 15.90
C ARG A 27 7.31 -2.07 16.15
N ALA A 28 6.50 -1.55 15.21
CA ALA A 28 5.05 -1.58 15.30
C ALA A 28 4.50 -2.82 14.58
N PRO A 29 3.26 -3.25 14.87
CA PRO A 29 2.61 -4.31 14.11
C PRO A 29 2.52 -3.95 12.63
N VAL A 30 2.80 -4.93 11.76
CA VAL A 30 2.68 -4.81 10.32
C VAL A 30 1.85 -5.99 9.81
N HIS A 31 0.79 -5.68 9.06
CA HIS A 31 -0.06 -6.68 8.44
C HIS A 31 0.14 -6.61 6.92
N LEU A 32 0.70 -7.66 6.35
CA LEU A 32 1.01 -7.73 4.93
C LEU A 32 -0.10 -8.41 4.14
N TYR A 33 -0.29 -7.95 2.90
CA TYR A 33 -1.11 -8.69 1.93
C TYR A 33 -0.34 -9.87 1.36
N HIS A 34 -1.07 -10.89 0.95
CA HIS A 34 -0.46 -12.04 0.29
C HIS A 34 -1.52 -12.76 -0.55
N GLY A 35 -1.24 -12.88 -1.84
CA GLY A 35 -2.05 -13.70 -2.74
C GLY A 35 -3.26 -13.02 -3.38
N ASN A 36 -3.53 -11.74 -3.08
CA ASN A 36 -4.68 -11.02 -3.62
C ASN A 36 -4.33 -9.86 -4.55
N GLU A 37 -3.10 -9.83 -5.06
CA GLU A 37 -2.60 -8.71 -5.87
C GLU A 37 -3.42 -8.51 -7.13
N ASP A 38 -3.71 -9.58 -7.87
CA ASP A 38 -4.49 -9.48 -9.10
C ASP A 38 -5.91 -8.97 -8.83
N GLN A 39 -6.52 -9.44 -7.75
CA GLN A 39 -7.88 -9.06 -7.39
C GLN A 39 -8.00 -7.56 -7.06
N ILE A 40 -7.07 -7.03 -6.29
CA ILE A 40 -7.14 -5.62 -5.91
C ILE A 40 -6.83 -4.70 -7.08
N ILE A 41 -5.90 -5.08 -7.95
CA ILE A 41 -5.61 -4.35 -9.19
C ILE A 41 -6.85 -4.32 -10.06
N GLU A 42 -7.53 -5.46 -10.22
CA GLU A 42 -8.75 -5.57 -11.01
C GLU A 42 -9.87 -4.68 -10.45
N ILE A 43 -10.05 -4.65 -9.12
CA ILE A 43 -11.06 -3.79 -8.51
C ILE A 43 -10.78 -2.32 -8.80
N PHE A 44 -9.54 -1.86 -8.66
CA PHE A 44 -9.18 -0.48 -8.96
C PHE A 44 -9.43 -0.13 -10.43
N ALA A 45 -9.14 -1.06 -11.34
CA ALA A 45 -9.37 -0.85 -12.76
C ALA A 45 -10.86 -0.83 -13.11
N LYS A 46 -11.64 -1.81 -12.62
CA LYS A 46 -13.08 -1.93 -12.92
C LYS A 46 -13.89 -0.78 -12.35
N GLN A 47 -13.58 -0.34 -11.13
CA GLN A 47 -14.29 0.75 -10.50
C GLN A 47 -13.83 2.11 -11.00
N ASN A 48 -12.83 2.14 -11.88
CA ASN A 48 -12.30 3.37 -12.47
C ASN A 48 -11.98 4.42 -11.38
N ILE A 49 -11.26 3.99 -10.33
CA ILE A 49 -10.91 4.86 -9.22
C ILE A 49 -9.96 5.95 -9.72
N LYS A 50 -10.28 7.19 -9.39
CA LYS A 50 -9.56 8.39 -9.84
C LYS A 50 -8.89 9.10 -8.67
N ASP A 51 -8.03 10.08 -8.98
CA ASP A 51 -7.34 10.88 -7.98
C ASP A 51 -8.29 11.55 -7.00
N GLU A 52 -9.44 12.05 -7.49
CA GLU A 52 -10.41 12.76 -6.67
C GLU A 52 -11.27 11.84 -5.80
N ASP A 53 -11.22 10.52 -6.02
CA ASP A 53 -12.00 9.56 -5.24
C ASP A 53 -11.30 9.24 -3.93
N TRP A 54 -12.06 9.19 -2.83
CA TRP A 54 -11.54 8.76 -1.54
C TRP A 54 -11.58 7.24 -1.44
N VAL A 55 -10.49 6.65 -0.94
CA VAL A 55 -10.40 5.22 -0.66
C VAL A 55 -10.27 5.02 0.84
N LEU A 56 -11.18 4.28 1.43
CA LEU A 56 -11.17 3.95 2.86
C LEU A 56 -10.66 2.52 3.03
N CYS A 57 -9.74 2.33 3.96
CA CYS A 57 -9.04 1.06 4.13
C CYS A 57 -9.04 0.61 5.59
N SER A 58 -8.81 -0.69 5.79
CA SER A 58 -8.48 -1.25 7.09
C SER A 58 -6.96 -1.09 7.34
N TRP A 59 -6.45 -1.77 8.37
CA TRP A 59 -5.01 -1.74 8.66
C TRP A 59 -4.15 -2.46 7.62
N ARG A 60 -4.71 -3.26 6.72
CA ARG A 60 -4.00 -3.83 5.57
C ARG A 60 -4.25 -2.95 4.36
N SER A 61 -3.47 -1.87 4.25
CA SER A 61 -3.74 -0.84 3.25
C SER A 61 -2.56 -0.53 2.32
N HIS A 62 -1.47 -1.30 2.38
CA HIS A 62 -0.28 -1.00 1.56
C HIS A 62 -0.61 -1.00 0.07
N TYR A 63 -1.30 -2.04 -0.42
CA TYR A 63 -1.66 -2.13 -1.84
C TYR A 63 -2.57 -0.99 -2.27
N GLN A 64 -3.59 -0.68 -1.45
CA GLN A 64 -4.50 0.42 -1.75
C GLN A 64 -3.76 1.76 -1.84
N CYS A 65 -2.85 2.02 -0.91
CA CYS A 65 -2.04 3.23 -0.94
C CYS A 65 -1.20 3.32 -2.22
N LEU A 66 -0.53 2.24 -2.59
CA LEU A 66 0.28 2.20 -3.81
C LEU A 66 -0.58 2.42 -5.05
N LEU A 67 -1.72 1.74 -5.15
CA LEU A 67 -2.62 1.85 -6.30
C LEU A 67 -3.31 3.21 -6.37
N LYS A 68 -3.46 3.89 -5.23
CA LYS A 68 -4.01 5.25 -5.19
C LYS A 68 -2.97 6.30 -5.60
N GLY A 69 -1.72 5.91 -5.76
CA GLY A 69 -0.67 6.79 -6.26
C GLY A 69 0.31 7.29 -5.21
N VAL A 70 0.23 6.81 -3.96
CA VAL A 70 1.21 7.18 -2.93
C VAL A 70 2.58 6.66 -3.36
N PRO A 71 3.62 7.53 -3.42
CA PRO A 71 4.96 7.08 -3.80
C PRO A 71 5.49 6.01 -2.85
N LYS A 72 6.17 5.02 -3.41
CA LYS A 72 6.74 3.91 -2.63
C LYS A 72 7.62 4.39 -1.48
N LEU A 73 8.47 5.39 -1.73
CA LEU A 73 9.37 5.92 -0.71
C LEU A 73 8.61 6.59 0.43
N GLN A 74 7.55 7.33 0.12
CA GLN A 74 6.73 7.99 1.13
C GLN A 74 5.98 6.96 1.98
N LEU A 75 5.42 5.94 1.36
CA LEU A 75 4.73 4.86 2.06
C LEU A 75 5.70 4.08 2.94
N LYS A 76 6.86 3.70 2.40
CA LYS A 76 7.88 2.98 3.15
C LYS A 76 8.35 3.78 4.36
N LYS A 77 8.56 5.09 4.19
CA LYS A 77 8.95 5.96 5.29
C LYS A 77 7.91 5.94 6.42
N ALA A 78 6.64 6.05 6.08
CA ALA A 78 5.57 6.00 7.08
C ALA A 78 5.55 4.67 7.83
N ILE A 79 5.76 3.56 7.12
CA ILE A 79 5.82 2.23 7.73
C ILE A 79 7.02 2.12 8.66
N LEU A 80 8.19 2.62 8.24
CA LEU A 80 9.39 2.63 9.09
C LEU A 80 9.24 3.52 10.32
N GLU A 81 8.34 4.50 10.28
CA GLU A 81 7.98 5.34 11.42
C GLU A 81 6.92 4.69 12.32
N ASN A 82 6.69 3.39 12.16
CA ASN A 82 5.74 2.59 12.97
C ASN A 82 4.27 2.97 12.78
N ARG A 83 3.90 3.43 11.57
CA ARG A 83 2.53 3.86 11.26
C ARG A 83 1.79 2.92 10.31
N SER A 84 2.26 1.66 10.17
CA SER A 84 1.67 0.72 9.19
C SER A 84 0.17 0.49 9.37
N ILE A 85 -0.32 0.46 10.61
CA ILE A 85 -1.72 0.19 10.88
C ILE A 85 -2.58 1.45 10.93
N SER A 86 -1.98 2.62 10.76
CA SER A 86 -2.69 3.91 10.86
C SER A 86 -2.34 4.84 9.70
N LEU A 87 -2.08 4.28 8.52
CA LEU A 87 -1.70 5.06 7.34
C LEU A 87 -2.85 5.95 6.89
N CYS A 88 -2.52 7.21 6.63
CA CYS A 88 -3.45 8.19 6.09
C CYS A 88 -2.67 9.21 5.26
N PHE A 89 -2.99 9.30 3.98
CA PHE A 89 -2.33 10.21 3.05
C PHE A 89 -3.39 11.08 2.40
N LYS A 90 -3.80 12.15 3.10
CA LYS A 90 -4.89 13.03 2.66
C LYS A 90 -4.65 13.65 1.28
N ASP A 91 -3.39 13.96 0.95
CA ASP A 91 -3.04 14.52 -0.35
C ASP A 91 -3.35 13.56 -1.50
N TYR A 92 -3.43 12.27 -1.21
CA TYR A 92 -3.78 11.22 -2.18
C TYR A 92 -5.20 10.68 -1.95
N LYS A 93 -5.93 11.25 -1.00
CA LYS A 93 -7.31 10.85 -0.65
C LYS A 93 -7.43 9.37 -0.27
N ILE A 94 -6.57 8.97 0.63
CA ILE A 94 -6.60 7.62 1.20
C ILE A 94 -6.13 7.63 2.67
#